data_b9cfde6b3ed4c12e734e4be4636ee34a
#
_entry.id   b9cfde6b3ed4c12e734e4be4636ee34a
#
_cell.length_a   1.000
_cell.length_b   1.000
_cell.length_c   1.000
_cell.angle_alpha   90.00
_cell.angle_beta   90.00
_cell.angle_gamma   90.00
#
_symmetry.space_group_name_H-M   'P 1'
#
loop_
_entity.id
_entity.type
_entity.pdbx_description
1 polymer ?
#
loop_
_entity_poly.entity_id
_entity_poly.type
_entity_poly.pdbx_seq_one_letter_code
_entity_poly.pdbx_strand_id
1 'polypeptide(L)'
;VTSAPSSRLLIVGYGSFGRAVHVAIAHRDDVAISVYSRSAKDFAHPPVRVFDQPGDIPLDEFEVVIVALPGHAMRSVLGQGFAGAPSTIAFLSCVKGMEPETGSMPSDVIYQATGSDHLAVMSGASFAHEMLIGRPVFLTLACANLLLGQDLIDRLTSPQLRLELTDDVRGLEIAGVGKNIIALGAGLADGIELGENFRAAFIARGVVELRMVADRLGGQADTIVAAGALADFFLSCSSPRSRNYSHGVSIGRGTSEPDALAEGRHSASSFVSMLREQQIDSDYFETIARSLANPALIETSLV
;
A
#
# COMPACT_ATOMS: atom_id res chain seq x y z
N VAL A 1 -18.03 -24.75 -24.22
CA VAL A 1 -16.59 -25.03 -24.09
C VAL A 1 -15.98 -23.75 -23.59
N THR A 2 -15.73 -23.65 -22.28
CA THR A 2 -15.00 -22.51 -21.73
C THR A 2 -13.55 -22.59 -22.23
N SER A 3 -13.10 -21.56 -22.95
CA SER A 3 -11.69 -21.44 -23.35
C SER A 3 -10.81 -21.43 -22.09
N ALA A 4 -9.57 -21.93 -22.19
CA ALA A 4 -8.62 -21.83 -21.10
C ALA A 4 -8.45 -20.35 -20.72
N PRO A 5 -8.29 -20.02 -19.43
CA PRO A 5 -8.11 -18.63 -18.99
C PRO A 5 -6.88 -18.03 -19.67
N SER A 6 -7.00 -16.78 -20.09
CA SER A 6 -5.91 -16.05 -20.76
C SER A 6 -4.85 -15.56 -19.79
N SER A 7 -5.19 -15.45 -18.50
CA SER A 7 -4.28 -14.98 -17.43
C SER A 7 -4.42 -15.83 -16.16
N ARG A 8 -3.27 -16.20 -15.58
CA ARG A 8 -3.20 -16.94 -14.31
C ARG A 8 -2.51 -16.06 -13.28
N LEU A 9 -3.28 -15.64 -12.29
CA LEU A 9 -2.87 -14.74 -11.24
C LEU A 9 -2.73 -15.46 -9.90
N LEU A 10 -1.74 -15.07 -9.12
CA LEU A 10 -1.59 -15.52 -7.73
C LEU A 10 -1.70 -14.31 -6.80
N ILE A 11 -2.63 -14.36 -5.84
CA ILE A 11 -2.70 -13.36 -4.77
C ILE A 11 -1.96 -13.91 -3.55
N VAL A 12 -0.88 -13.24 -3.17
CA VAL A 12 -0.06 -13.58 -2.00
C VAL A 12 -0.47 -12.69 -0.83
N GLY A 13 -1.17 -13.31 0.14
CA GLY A 13 -1.81 -12.61 1.26
C GLY A 13 -3.30 -12.38 1.02
N TYR A 14 -4.13 -13.14 1.75
CA TYR A 14 -5.58 -13.11 1.61
C TYR A 14 -6.27 -12.46 2.82
N GLY A 15 -5.69 -11.34 3.30
CA GLY A 15 -6.30 -10.43 4.26
C GLY A 15 -7.41 -9.59 3.61
N SER A 16 -7.88 -8.56 4.30
CA SER A 16 -8.98 -7.71 3.80
C SER A 16 -8.73 -7.15 2.40
N PHE A 17 -7.50 -6.68 2.13
CA PHE A 17 -7.18 -6.09 0.82
C PHE A 17 -6.99 -7.14 -0.29
N GLY A 18 -6.29 -8.26 -0.02
CA GLY A 18 -6.16 -9.35 -0.99
C GLY A 18 -7.52 -9.94 -1.39
N ARG A 19 -8.44 -10.10 -0.44
CA ARG A 19 -9.84 -10.49 -0.70
C ARG A 19 -10.57 -9.45 -1.57
N ALA A 20 -10.36 -8.17 -1.28
CA ALA A 20 -10.98 -7.07 -2.02
C ALA A 20 -10.50 -7.01 -3.48
N VAL A 21 -9.20 -7.19 -3.71
CA VAL A 21 -8.62 -7.29 -5.05
C VAL A 21 -9.17 -8.52 -5.78
N HIS A 22 -9.27 -9.69 -5.11
CA HIS A 22 -9.87 -10.88 -5.69
C HIS A 22 -11.29 -10.61 -6.18
N VAL A 23 -12.16 -10.02 -5.33
CA VAL A 23 -13.54 -9.68 -5.71
C VAL A 23 -13.57 -8.74 -6.91
N ALA A 24 -12.72 -7.72 -6.92
CA ALA A 24 -12.71 -6.72 -7.98
C ALA A 24 -12.31 -7.31 -9.35
N ILE A 25 -11.49 -8.36 -9.38
CA ILE A 25 -11.00 -8.98 -10.62
C ILE A 25 -11.81 -10.23 -11.01
N ALA A 26 -12.44 -10.92 -10.06
CA ALA A 26 -13.11 -12.21 -10.26
C ALA A 26 -14.31 -12.17 -11.23
N HIS A 27 -14.78 -10.98 -11.63
CA HIS A 27 -15.82 -10.82 -12.65
C HIS A 27 -15.34 -11.03 -14.08
N ARG A 28 -14.06 -11.33 -14.27
CA ARG A 28 -13.46 -11.62 -15.57
C ARG A 28 -13.42 -13.13 -15.80
N ASP A 29 -14.12 -13.60 -16.84
CA ASP A 29 -14.17 -15.03 -17.20
C ASP A 29 -12.83 -15.55 -17.77
N ASP A 30 -11.95 -14.64 -18.20
CA ASP A 30 -10.66 -14.95 -18.81
C ASP A 30 -9.50 -14.99 -17.81
N VAL A 31 -9.76 -14.82 -16.50
CA VAL A 31 -8.75 -14.77 -15.45
C VAL A 31 -8.92 -15.91 -14.46
N ALA A 32 -7.86 -16.68 -14.23
CA ALA A 32 -7.80 -17.71 -13.20
C ALA A 32 -7.02 -17.21 -11.99
N ILE A 33 -7.65 -17.13 -10.82
CA ILE A 33 -7.06 -16.60 -9.60
C ILE A 33 -6.79 -17.73 -8.62
N SER A 34 -5.53 -17.88 -8.21
CA SER A 34 -5.11 -18.71 -7.09
C SER A 34 -4.69 -17.83 -5.92
N VAL A 35 -4.69 -18.36 -4.71
CA VAL A 35 -4.34 -17.57 -3.51
C VAL A 35 -3.34 -18.31 -2.65
N TYR A 36 -2.44 -17.56 -2.03
CA TYR A 36 -1.65 -18.01 -0.89
C TYR A 36 -2.19 -17.37 0.39
N SER A 37 -2.54 -18.21 1.37
CA SER A 37 -2.94 -17.75 2.70
C SER A 37 -2.79 -18.84 3.75
N ARG A 38 -2.15 -18.52 4.87
CA ARG A 38 -2.00 -19.42 6.01
C ARG A 38 -3.30 -19.72 6.77
N SER A 39 -4.33 -18.89 6.62
CA SER A 39 -5.52 -18.94 7.48
C SER A 39 -6.85 -18.67 6.79
N ALA A 40 -6.88 -18.41 5.49
CA ALA A 40 -8.13 -18.13 4.81
C ALA A 40 -8.98 -19.41 4.68
N LYS A 41 -10.21 -19.35 5.19
CA LYS A 41 -11.19 -20.44 5.12
C LYS A 41 -12.46 -20.03 4.39
N ASP A 42 -12.60 -18.73 4.10
CA ASP A 42 -13.81 -18.16 3.53
C ASP A 42 -13.44 -17.27 2.33
N PHE A 43 -13.97 -17.59 1.17
CA PHE A 43 -13.65 -16.96 -0.10
C PHE A 43 -14.93 -16.32 -0.68
N ALA A 44 -14.88 -15.02 -0.96
CA ALA A 44 -15.99 -14.31 -1.61
C ALA A 44 -16.25 -14.82 -3.04
N HIS A 45 -15.18 -15.24 -3.73
CA HIS A 45 -15.21 -16.02 -4.96
C HIS A 45 -14.30 -17.24 -4.81
N PRO A 46 -14.65 -18.43 -5.33
CA PRO A 46 -13.81 -19.60 -5.21
C PRO A 46 -12.52 -19.40 -6.01
N PRO A 47 -11.33 -19.46 -5.38
CA PRO A 47 -10.08 -19.46 -6.12
C PRO A 47 -9.87 -20.81 -6.83
N VAL A 48 -9.04 -20.81 -7.89
CA VAL A 48 -8.69 -22.04 -8.60
C VAL A 48 -7.91 -22.99 -7.69
N ARG A 49 -6.94 -22.44 -6.95
CA ARG A 49 -6.16 -23.19 -5.93
C ARG A 49 -5.88 -22.32 -4.73
N VAL A 50 -5.70 -22.96 -3.58
CA VAL A 50 -5.28 -22.33 -2.34
C VAL A 50 -3.99 -23.00 -1.88
N PHE A 51 -2.97 -22.19 -1.60
CA PHE A 51 -1.69 -22.62 -1.03
C PHE A 51 -1.58 -22.11 0.40
N ASP A 52 -1.07 -22.90 1.31
CA ASP A 52 -0.79 -22.53 2.71
C ASP A 52 0.71 -22.49 3.04
N GLN A 53 1.55 -23.05 2.14
CA GLN A 53 3.01 -22.98 2.22
C GLN A 53 3.55 -22.24 0.98
N PRO A 54 4.46 -21.26 1.15
CA PRO A 54 5.04 -20.54 0.01
C PRO A 54 5.84 -21.43 -0.93
N GLY A 55 6.53 -22.45 -0.39
CA GLY A 55 7.36 -23.38 -1.15
C GLY A 55 6.60 -24.37 -2.04
N ASP A 56 5.28 -24.51 -1.85
CA ASP A 56 4.44 -25.41 -2.64
C ASP A 56 3.85 -24.73 -3.89
N ILE A 57 4.16 -23.44 -4.10
CA ILE A 57 3.60 -22.64 -5.20
C ILE A 57 4.40 -22.92 -6.49
N PRO A 58 3.77 -23.49 -7.54
CA PRO A 58 4.43 -23.69 -8.83
C PRO A 58 4.49 -22.38 -9.60
N LEU A 59 5.53 -21.59 -9.39
CA LEU A 59 5.65 -20.23 -9.91
C LEU A 59 5.57 -20.14 -11.43
N ASP A 60 6.06 -21.14 -12.14
CA ASP A 60 6.05 -21.25 -13.61
C ASP A 60 4.63 -21.32 -14.21
N GLU A 61 3.63 -21.56 -13.38
CA GLU A 61 2.24 -21.54 -13.81
C GLU A 61 1.57 -20.16 -13.75
N PHE A 62 2.22 -19.14 -13.22
CA PHE A 62 1.62 -17.81 -13.03
C PHE A 62 2.31 -16.73 -13.88
N GLU A 63 1.52 -15.82 -14.43
CA GLU A 63 1.99 -14.63 -15.13
C GLU A 63 2.12 -13.42 -14.20
N VAL A 64 1.25 -13.33 -13.19
CA VAL A 64 1.25 -12.17 -12.25
C VAL A 64 1.12 -12.66 -10.82
N VAL A 65 1.97 -12.14 -9.95
CA VAL A 65 1.94 -12.33 -8.50
C VAL A 65 1.57 -11.01 -7.82
N ILE A 66 0.37 -10.95 -7.25
CA ILE A 66 -0.15 -9.78 -6.52
C ILE A 66 0.21 -9.93 -5.05
N VAL A 67 1.08 -9.05 -4.54
CA VAL A 67 1.55 -9.06 -3.16
C VAL A 67 0.66 -8.16 -2.31
N ALA A 68 -0.16 -8.76 -1.44
CA ALA A 68 -1.09 -8.08 -0.54
C ALA A 68 -0.85 -8.48 0.93
N LEU A 69 0.43 -8.60 1.29
CA LEU A 69 0.91 -8.92 2.64
C LEU A 69 1.05 -7.67 3.51
N PRO A 70 1.06 -7.79 4.85
CA PRO A 70 1.64 -6.76 5.70
C PRO A 70 3.13 -6.56 5.42
N GLY A 71 3.64 -5.32 5.47
CA GLY A 71 5.04 -5.00 5.14
C GLY A 71 6.06 -5.88 5.89
N HIS A 72 5.88 -6.10 7.20
CA HIS A 72 6.76 -6.94 8.02
C HIS A 72 6.79 -8.43 7.62
N ALA A 73 5.81 -8.92 6.86
CA ALA A 73 5.75 -10.32 6.46
C ALA A 73 6.30 -10.58 5.05
N MET A 74 6.53 -9.53 4.25
CA MET A 74 6.90 -9.67 2.85
C MET A 74 8.17 -10.47 2.64
N ARG A 75 9.28 -10.05 3.25
CA ARG A 75 10.59 -10.68 3.08
C ARG A 75 10.56 -12.15 3.45
N SER A 76 9.95 -12.47 4.58
CA SER A 76 9.88 -13.86 5.05
C SER A 76 9.07 -14.74 4.09
N VAL A 77 7.92 -14.29 3.64
CA VAL A 77 7.07 -15.09 2.73
C VAL A 77 7.70 -15.22 1.35
N LEU A 78 8.18 -14.11 0.78
CA LEU A 78 8.78 -14.11 -0.56
C LEU A 78 10.11 -14.89 -0.58
N GLY A 79 10.94 -14.78 0.46
CA GLY A 79 12.19 -15.54 0.57
C GLY A 79 12.01 -17.04 0.69
N GLN A 80 10.85 -17.52 1.19
CA GLN A 80 10.57 -18.95 1.35
C GLN A 80 10.08 -19.64 0.08
N GLY A 81 9.49 -18.93 -0.87
CA GLY A 81 8.85 -19.57 -2.03
C GLY A 81 9.05 -18.87 -3.37
N PHE A 82 9.64 -17.66 -3.39
CA PHE A 82 9.70 -16.85 -4.61
C PHE A 82 11.14 -16.51 -5.03
N ALA A 83 12.14 -17.01 -4.32
CA ALA A 83 13.55 -16.81 -4.67
C ALA A 83 13.85 -17.46 -6.03
N GLY A 84 14.46 -16.71 -6.95
CA GLY A 84 14.73 -17.18 -8.31
C GLY A 84 13.48 -17.38 -9.18
N ALA A 85 12.41 -16.63 -8.91
CA ALA A 85 11.20 -16.63 -9.72
C ALA A 85 11.52 -16.41 -11.20
N PRO A 86 10.79 -17.09 -12.13
CA PRO A 86 10.95 -16.85 -13.55
C PRO A 86 10.83 -15.38 -13.92
N SER A 87 11.71 -14.90 -14.82
CA SER A 87 11.68 -13.51 -15.31
C SER A 87 10.42 -13.16 -16.10
N THR A 88 9.59 -14.14 -16.41
CA THR A 88 8.29 -13.96 -17.07
C THR A 88 7.18 -13.52 -16.10
N ILE A 89 7.42 -13.62 -14.79
CA ILE A 89 6.43 -13.26 -13.78
C ILE A 89 6.52 -11.76 -13.46
N ALA A 90 5.38 -11.09 -13.55
CA ALA A 90 5.24 -9.73 -13.05
C ALA A 90 4.83 -9.75 -11.57
N PHE A 91 5.55 -9.01 -10.71
CA PHE A 91 5.16 -8.80 -9.32
C PHE A 91 4.45 -7.46 -9.19
N LEU A 92 3.23 -7.48 -8.64
CA LEU A 92 2.43 -6.30 -8.37
C LEU A 92 2.29 -6.11 -6.85
N SER A 93 2.98 -5.10 -6.30
CA SER A 93 2.84 -4.74 -4.89
C SER A 93 1.59 -3.92 -4.64
N CYS A 94 0.81 -4.33 -3.64
CA CYS A 94 -0.29 -3.56 -3.07
C CYS A 94 0.01 -3.08 -1.64
N VAL A 95 1.26 -3.18 -1.22
CA VAL A 95 1.70 -2.87 0.13
C VAL A 95 1.95 -1.37 0.27
N LYS A 96 1.44 -0.78 1.35
CA LYS A 96 1.52 0.66 1.63
C LYS A 96 2.36 0.98 2.88
N GLY A 97 3.29 0.09 3.22
CA GLY A 97 4.15 0.26 4.40
C GLY A 97 5.57 -0.15 4.09
N MET A 98 6.52 0.50 4.74
CA MET A 98 7.94 0.14 4.69
C MET A 98 8.20 -1.13 5.52
N GLU A 99 9.26 -1.86 5.18
CA GLU A 99 9.76 -2.94 6.03
C GLU A 99 10.32 -2.35 7.33
N PRO A 100 9.83 -2.77 8.50
CA PRO A 100 10.21 -2.12 9.76
C PRO A 100 11.69 -2.19 10.09
N GLU A 101 12.35 -3.32 9.78
CA GLU A 101 13.72 -3.60 10.19
C GLU A 101 14.75 -2.86 9.33
N THR A 102 14.48 -2.70 8.05
CA THR A 102 15.45 -2.14 7.08
C THR A 102 15.04 -0.77 6.53
N GLY A 103 13.79 -0.37 6.72
CA GLY A 103 13.23 0.81 6.05
C GLY A 103 13.11 0.68 4.54
N SER A 104 13.21 -0.55 3.99
CA SER A 104 13.09 -0.78 2.55
C SER A 104 11.67 -0.56 2.05
N MET A 105 11.54 0.01 0.85
CA MET A 105 10.26 0.12 0.17
C MET A 105 9.79 -1.25 -0.33
N PRO A 106 8.48 -1.47 -0.52
CA PRO A 106 7.96 -2.78 -0.94
C PRO A 106 8.57 -3.32 -2.23
N SER A 107 8.82 -2.47 -3.23
CA SER A 107 9.48 -2.88 -4.47
C SER A 107 10.91 -3.36 -4.24
N ASP A 108 11.67 -2.68 -3.37
CA ASP A 108 13.02 -3.09 -3.00
C ASP A 108 13.01 -4.46 -2.30
N VAL A 109 12.05 -4.69 -1.40
CA VAL A 109 11.89 -6.00 -0.71
C VAL A 109 11.57 -7.11 -1.71
N ILE A 110 10.67 -6.87 -2.69
CA ILE A 110 10.35 -7.85 -3.73
C ILE A 110 11.61 -8.15 -4.55
N TYR A 111 12.31 -7.13 -5.05
CA TYR A 111 13.53 -7.30 -5.82
C TYR A 111 14.58 -8.12 -5.05
N GLN A 112 14.85 -7.76 -3.80
CA GLN A 112 15.84 -8.47 -2.97
C GLN A 112 15.46 -9.90 -2.66
N ALA A 113 14.17 -10.21 -2.52
CA ALA A 113 13.69 -11.54 -2.18
C ALA A 113 13.55 -12.47 -3.40
N THR A 114 13.22 -11.92 -4.56
CA THR A 114 12.89 -12.71 -5.76
C THR A 114 13.94 -12.63 -6.86
N GLY A 115 14.69 -11.54 -6.93
CA GLY A 115 15.61 -11.21 -8.02
C GLY A 115 14.88 -10.64 -9.27
N SER A 116 13.57 -10.43 -9.21
CA SER A 116 12.80 -9.94 -10.37
C SER A 116 12.79 -8.42 -10.45
N ASP A 117 13.04 -7.88 -11.63
CA ASP A 117 12.89 -6.47 -12.02
C ASP A 117 11.55 -6.18 -12.73
N HIS A 118 10.75 -7.21 -13.00
CA HIS A 118 9.38 -7.07 -13.49
C HIS A 118 8.44 -6.67 -12.35
N LEU A 119 8.54 -5.41 -11.93
CA LEU A 119 7.86 -4.87 -10.76
C LEU A 119 6.86 -3.78 -11.12
N ALA A 120 5.71 -3.84 -10.47
CA ALA A 120 4.72 -2.78 -10.48
C ALA A 120 4.18 -2.54 -9.06
N VAL A 121 3.63 -1.36 -8.83
CA VAL A 121 2.97 -0.99 -7.57
C VAL A 121 1.56 -0.51 -7.88
N MET A 122 0.58 -0.91 -7.08
CA MET A 122 -0.80 -0.46 -7.19
C MET A 122 -1.22 0.21 -5.87
N SER A 123 -1.62 1.46 -5.96
CA SER A 123 -2.04 2.26 -4.80
C SER A 123 -3.15 3.24 -5.18
N GLY A 124 -3.84 3.77 -4.19
CA GLY A 124 -4.93 4.74 -4.34
C GLY A 124 -6.06 4.53 -3.34
N ALA A 125 -7.14 5.29 -3.51
CA ALA A 125 -8.31 5.27 -2.63
C ALA A 125 -9.06 3.93 -2.73
N SER A 126 -8.93 3.09 -1.70
CA SER A 126 -9.41 1.70 -1.76
C SER A 126 -9.74 1.12 -0.37
N PHE A 127 -10.87 1.54 0.19
CA PHE A 127 -11.36 0.83 1.37
C PHE A 127 -11.81 -0.58 1.00
N ALA A 128 -11.13 -1.58 1.57
CA ALA A 128 -11.38 -2.99 1.28
C ALA A 128 -12.84 -3.40 1.48
N HIS A 129 -13.53 -2.86 2.50
CA HIS A 129 -14.93 -3.19 2.74
C HIS A 129 -15.89 -2.71 1.62
N GLU A 130 -15.55 -1.62 0.93
CA GLU A 130 -16.33 -1.13 -0.22
C GLU A 130 -16.06 -1.98 -1.46
N MET A 131 -14.81 -2.33 -1.72
CA MET A 131 -14.44 -3.24 -2.80
C MET A 131 -15.10 -4.62 -2.64
N LEU A 132 -15.16 -5.15 -1.41
CA LEU A 132 -15.78 -6.44 -1.10
C LEU A 132 -17.28 -6.49 -1.41
N ILE A 133 -17.97 -5.35 -1.39
CA ILE A 133 -19.39 -5.25 -1.80
C ILE A 133 -19.56 -4.76 -3.24
N GLY A 134 -18.49 -4.82 -4.06
CA GLY A 134 -18.52 -4.51 -5.48
C GLY A 134 -18.58 -3.02 -5.83
N ARG A 135 -18.22 -2.12 -4.89
CA ARG A 135 -18.15 -0.68 -5.21
C ARG A 135 -16.94 -0.40 -6.10
N PRO A 136 -17.08 0.48 -7.11
CA PRO A 136 -15.99 0.79 -8.01
C PRO A 136 -14.87 1.57 -7.29
N VAL A 137 -13.63 1.26 -7.66
CA VAL A 137 -12.43 1.96 -7.19
C VAL A 137 -11.60 2.42 -8.38
N PHE A 138 -10.90 3.53 -8.19
CA PHE A 138 -9.94 4.08 -9.14
C PHE A 138 -8.57 4.13 -8.46
N LEU A 139 -7.60 3.37 -9.00
CA LEU A 139 -6.26 3.25 -8.46
C LEU A 139 -5.23 3.66 -9.51
N THR A 140 -4.02 3.96 -9.05
CA THR A 140 -2.84 4.16 -9.90
C THR A 140 -2.01 2.88 -9.89
N LEU A 141 -1.57 2.46 -11.07
CA LEU A 141 -0.57 1.41 -11.27
C LEU A 141 0.72 2.08 -11.74
N ALA A 142 1.79 1.92 -10.98
CA ALA A 142 3.11 2.41 -11.33
C ALA A 142 3.99 1.26 -11.81
N CYS A 143 4.59 1.41 -12.98
CA CYS A 143 5.52 0.42 -13.55
C CYS A 143 6.54 1.14 -14.43
N ALA A 144 7.84 1.03 -14.09
CA ALA A 144 8.90 1.68 -14.87
C ALA A 144 8.94 1.21 -16.33
N ASN A 145 8.55 -0.04 -16.60
CA ASN A 145 8.31 -0.54 -17.94
C ASN A 145 6.83 -0.32 -18.31
N LEU A 146 6.55 0.74 -19.05
CA LEU A 146 5.19 1.11 -19.45
C LEU A 146 4.46 0.04 -20.29
N LEU A 147 5.17 -0.79 -21.04
CA LEU A 147 4.55 -1.89 -21.80
C LEU A 147 4.07 -2.99 -20.86
N LEU A 148 4.87 -3.34 -19.85
CA LEU A 148 4.46 -4.26 -18.79
C LEU A 148 3.30 -3.66 -17.97
N GLY A 149 3.37 -2.36 -17.66
CA GLY A 149 2.31 -1.66 -16.94
C GLY A 149 0.98 -1.69 -17.69
N GLN A 150 1.00 -1.49 -19.02
CA GLN A 150 -0.20 -1.57 -19.84
C GLN A 150 -0.76 -3.00 -19.90
N ASP A 151 0.09 -4.02 -20.05
CA ASP A 151 -0.33 -5.43 -20.00
C ASP A 151 -1.00 -5.77 -18.67
N LEU A 152 -0.44 -5.29 -17.54
CA LEU A 152 -1.05 -5.46 -16.22
C LEU A 152 -2.41 -4.76 -16.11
N ILE A 153 -2.56 -3.55 -16.63
CA ILE A 153 -3.85 -2.84 -16.68
C ILE A 153 -4.87 -3.65 -17.47
N ASP A 154 -4.51 -4.15 -18.63
CA ASP A 154 -5.41 -4.92 -19.49
C ASP A 154 -5.87 -6.23 -18.81
N ARG A 155 -5.00 -6.84 -17.99
CA ARG A 155 -5.31 -8.05 -17.22
C ARG A 155 -6.15 -7.80 -15.98
N LEU A 156 -6.03 -6.63 -15.36
CA LEU A 156 -6.61 -6.35 -14.03
C LEU A 156 -7.87 -5.49 -14.09
N THR A 157 -8.02 -4.65 -15.10
CA THR A 157 -9.16 -3.73 -15.21
C THR A 157 -10.47 -4.50 -15.30
N SER A 158 -11.45 -4.06 -14.54
CA SER A 158 -12.81 -4.60 -14.49
C SER A 158 -13.82 -3.44 -14.33
N PRO A 159 -15.13 -3.68 -14.37
CA PRO A 159 -16.11 -2.66 -14.04
C PRO A 159 -15.93 -2.07 -12.63
N GLN A 160 -15.36 -2.84 -11.69
CA GLN A 160 -15.11 -2.43 -10.31
C GLN A 160 -13.70 -1.88 -10.06
N LEU A 161 -12.72 -2.23 -10.91
CA LEU A 161 -11.33 -1.80 -10.75
C LEU A 161 -10.86 -1.05 -12.00
N ARG A 162 -10.69 0.26 -11.87
CA ARG A 162 -10.10 1.10 -12.90
C ARG A 162 -8.71 1.54 -12.50
N LEU A 163 -7.79 1.51 -13.47
CA LEU A 163 -6.38 1.79 -13.25
C LEU A 163 -5.91 2.88 -14.21
N GLU A 164 -5.12 3.83 -13.70
CA GLU A 164 -4.31 4.74 -14.51
C GLU A 164 -2.84 4.34 -14.40
N LEU A 165 -2.08 4.52 -15.49
CA LEU A 165 -0.67 4.15 -15.56
C LEU A 165 0.24 5.34 -15.28
N THR A 166 1.31 5.10 -14.51
CA THR A 166 2.47 5.98 -14.40
C THR A 166 3.76 5.15 -14.44
N ASP A 167 4.88 5.76 -14.79
CA ASP A 167 6.21 5.14 -14.72
C ASP A 167 6.87 5.32 -13.33
N ASP A 168 6.30 6.15 -12.48
CA ASP A 168 6.89 6.54 -11.20
C ASP A 168 6.55 5.57 -10.06
N VAL A 169 7.25 4.45 -10.01
CA VAL A 169 7.12 3.44 -8.94
C VAL A 169 7.46 4.05 -7.57
N ARG A 170 8.58 4.77 -7.49
CA ARG A 170 9.07 5.33 -6.23
C ARG A 170 8.12 6.39 -5.67
N GLY A 171 7.63 7.30 -6.49
CA GLY A 171 6.68 8.33 -6.07
C GLY A 171 5.37 7.72 -5.57
N LEU A 172 4.84 6.69 -6.23
CA LEU A 172 3.60 6.04 -5.79
C LEU A 172 3.78 5.27 -4.46
N GLU A 173 4.93 4.64 -4.22
CA GLU A 173 5.25 4.02 -2.93
C GLU A 173 5.35 5.08 -1.81
N ILE A 174 6.06 6.18 -2.07
CA ILE A 174 6.18 7.29 -1.12
C ILE A 174 4.80 7.88 -0.80
N ALA A 175 3.93 8.04 -1.81
CA ALA A 175 2.55 8.46 -1.59
C ALA A 175 1.81 7.50 -0.65
N GLY A 176 1.92 6.19 -0.87
CA GLY A 176 1.28 5.14 -0.07
C GLY A 176 1.75 5.10 1.37
N VAL A 177 3.06 5.24 1.62
CA VAL A 177 3.65 5.28 2.96
C VAL A 177 3.31 6.60 3.65
N GLY A 178 3.58 7.73 3.00
CA GLY A 178 3.43 9.06 3.57
C GLY A 178 1.99 9.37 3.96
N LYS A 179 1.01 8.97 3.14
CA LYS A 179 -0.40 9.18 3.47
C LYS A 179 -0.83 8.45 4.75
N ASN A 180 -0.25 7.29 5.05
CA ASN A 180 -0.54 6.55 6.28
C ASN A 180 -0.02 7.28 7.51
N ILE A 181 1.17 7.90 7.38
CA ILE A 181 1.79 8.73 8.43
C ILE A 181 0.99 10.02 8.63
N ILE A 182 0.60 10.68 7.55
CA ILE A 182 -0.23 11.90 7.59
C ILE A 182 -1.61 11.60 8.19
N ALA A 183 -2.23 10.48 7.83
CA ALA A 183 -3.51 10.05 8.40
C ALA A 183 -3.41 9.81 9.91
N LEU A 184 -2.31 9.22 10.37
CA LEU A 184 -2.05 9.01 11.80
C LEU A 184 -1.93 10.36 12.54
N GLY A 185 -1.15 11.32 12.00
CA GLY A 185 -1.01 12.66 12.56
C GLY A 185 -2.31 13.47 12.56
N ALA A 186 -3.09 13.38 11.47
CA ALA A 186 -4.41 14.03 11.36
C ALA A 186 -5.39 13.48 12.41
N GLY A 187 -5.39 12.16 12.61
CA GLY A 187 -6.19 11.54 13.67
C GLY A 187 -5.74 11.94 15.07
N LEU A 188 -4.42 12.06 15.29
CA LEU A 188 -3.87 12.49 16.56
C LEU A 188 -4.30 13.94 16.87
N ALA A 189 -4.24 14.85 15.90
CA ALA A 189 -4.72 16.23 16.04
C ALA A 189 -6.20 16.30 16.42
N ASP A 190 -7.04 15.47 15.82
CA ASP A 190 -8.45 15.37 16.20
C ASP A 190 -8.64 14.73 17.59
N GLY A 191 -7.79 13.81 17.96
CA GLY A 191 -7.80 13.17 19.28
C GLY A 191 -7.55 14.13 20.43
N ILE A 192 -6.71 15.16 20.22
CA ILE A 192 -6.45 16.27 21.17
C ILE A 192 -7.30 17.52 20.89
N GLU A 193 -8.33 17.40 20.04
CA GLU A 193 -9.37 18.40 19.78
C GLU A 193 -8.87 19.73 19.15
N LEU A 194 -7.84 19.69 18.27
CA LEU A 194 -7.37 20.87 17.54
C LEU A 194 -8.36 21.38 16.47
N GLY A 195 -9.34 20.61 16.12
CA GLY A 195 -10.43 21.00 15.23
C GLY A 195 -10.16 20.82 13.73
N GLU A 196 -11.22 20.97 12.94
CA GLU A 196 -11.23 20.65 11.51
C GLU A 196 -10.34 21.58 10.67
N ASN A 197 -10.24 22.87 11.05
CA ASN A 197 -9.37 23.82 10.35
C ASN A 197 -7.90 23.41 10.47
N PHE A 198 -7.47 23.02 11.69
CA PHE A 198 -6.12 22.52 11.90
C PHE A 198 -5.88 21.25 11.10
N ARG A 199 -6.78 20.27 11.20
CA ARG A 199 -6.68 19.02 10.43
C ARG A 199 -6.53 19.27 8.92
N ALA A 200 -7.35 20.17 8.35
CA ALA A 200 -7.28 20.48 6.93
C ALA A 200 -5.92 21.09 6.55
N ALA A 201 -5.42 22.07 7.32
CA ALA A 201 -4.12 22.68 7.11
C ALA A 201 -2.98 21.66 7.29
N PHE A 202 -3.06 20.81 8.30
CA PHE A 202 -2.10 19.74 8.57
C PHE A 202 -1.98 18.78 7.39
N ILE A 203 -3.11 18.29 6.85
CA ILE A 203 -3.11 17.39 5.68
C ILE A 203 -2.53 18.09 4.46
N ALA A 204 -2.93 19.34 4.19
CA ALA A 204 -2.41 20.12 3.07
C ALA A 204 -0.90 20.33 3.17
N ARG A 205 -0.37 20.69 4.36
CA ARG A 205 1.07 20.79 4.61
C ARG A 205 1.77 19.47 4.37
N GLY A 206 1.20 18.35 4.86
CA GLY A 206 1.76 17.02 4.67
C GLY A 206 1.89 16.62 3.20
N VAL A 207 0.90 16.97 2.36
CA VAL A 207 0.99 16.74 0.90
C VAL A 207 2.12 17.55 0.28
N VAL A 208 2.29 18.82 0.67
CA VAL A 208 3.39 19.68 0.19
C VAL A 208 4.75 19.13 0.60
N GLU A 209 4.92 18.75 1.87
CA GLU A 209 6.15 18.15 2.39
C GLU A 209 6.47 16.85 1.65
N LEU A 210 5.46 15.99 1.44
CA LEU A 210 5.66 14.71 0.79
C LEU A 210 6.05 14.85 -0.70
N ARG A 211 5.59 15.89 -1.38
CA ARG A 211 6.04 16.21 -2.75
C ARG A 211 7.55 16.50 -2.78
N MET A 212 8.05 17.31 -1.83
CA MET A 212 9.48 17.59 -1.73
C MET A 212 10.30 16.34 -1.39
N VAL A 213 9.79 15.51 -0.49
CA VAL A 213 10.41 14.23 -0.12
C VAL A 213 10.45 13.29 -1.32
N ALA A 214 9.36 13.17 -2.09
CA ALA A 214 9.31 12.31 -3.27
C ALA A 214 10.40 12.68 -4.28
N ASP A 215 10.52 13.96 -4.61
CA ASP A 215 11.54 14.48 -5.53
C ASP A 215 12.97 14.14 -5.04
N ARG A 216 13.23 14.31 -3.73
CA ARG A 216 14.54 13.99 -3.13
C ARG A 216 14.87 12.49 -3.10
N LEU A 217 13.86 11.63 -3.05
CA LEU A 217 13.99 10.16 -3.00
C LEU A 217 13.92 9.49 -4.38
N GLY A 218 13.97 10.28 -5.46
CA GLY A 218 13.97 9.78 -6.84
C GLY A 218 12.60 9.41 -7.40
N GLY A 219 11.53 9.87 -6.75
CA GLY A 219 10.17 9.86 -7.29
C GLY A 219 9.84 11.22 -7.92
N GLN A 220 8.65 11.34 -8.47
CA GLN A 220 8.13 12.58 -9.07
C GLN A 220 7.18 13.28 -8.09
N ALA A 221 7.41 14.57 -7.83
CA ALA A 221 6.56 15.36 -6.92
C ALA A 221 5.07 15.36 -7.37
N ASP A 222 4.83 15.33 -8.68
CA ASP A 222 3.48 15.37 -9.23
C ASP A 222 2.71 14.06 -9.05
N THR A 223 3.38 12.93 -8.87
CA THR A 223 2.73 11.65 -8.53
C THR A 223 1.98 11.73 -7.19
N ILE A 224 2.48 12.52 -6.24
CA ILE A 224 1.82 12.70 -4.93
C ILE A 224 0.44 13.38 -5.07
N VAL A 225 0.28 14.22 -6.06
CA VAL A 225 -0.97 14.96 -6.34
C VAL A 225 -1.74 14.41 -7.55
N ALA A 226 -1.29 13.32 -8.15
CA ALA A 226 -2.05 12.59 -9.16
C ALA A 226 -3.38 12.06 -8.56
N ALA A 227 -4.40 11.92 -9.40
CA ALA A 227 -5.77 11.67 -8.94
C ALA A 227 -5.89 10.45 -8.02
N GLY A 228 -5.25 9.34 -8.36
CA GLY A 228 -5.31 8.12 -7.54
C GLY A 228 -4.63 8.27 -6.18
N ALA A 229 -3.43 8.89 -6.13
CA ALA A 229 -2.72 9.13 -4.89
C ALA A 229 -3.44 10.16 -4.02
N LEU A 230 -3.83 11.32 -4.58
CA LEU A 230 -4.50 12.40 -3.85
C LEU A 230 -5.85 11.94 -3.28
N ALA A 231 -6.61 11.13 -4.02
CA ALA A 231 -7.85 10.55 -3.52
C ALA A 231 -7.65 9.71 -2.25
N ASP A 232 -6.52 8.99 -2.14
CA ASP A 232 -6.21 8.20 -0.94
C ASP A 232 -5.93 9.09 0.30
N PHE A 233 -5.36 10.29 0.11
CA PHE A 233 -5.24 11.27 1.21
C PHE A 233 -6.62 11.73 1.70
N PHE A 234 -7.51 12.14 0.79
CA PHE A 234 -8.86 12.54 1.17
C PHE A 234 -9.61 11.42 1.90
N LEU A 235 -9.49 10.19 1.39
CA LEU A 235 -10.15 9.04 1.99
C LEU A 235 -9.57 8.69 3.35
N SER A 236 -8.25 8.70 3.50
CA SER A 236 -7.58 8.12 4.67
C SER A 236 -7.38 9.10 5.81
N CYS A 237 -7.20 10.42 5.53
CA CYS A 237 -6.82 11.39 6.55
C CYS A 237 -8.00 12.05 7.28
N SER A 238 -9.24 11.74 6.89
CA SER A 238 -10.45 12.34 7.49
C SER A 238 -11.55 11.31 7.81
N SER A 239 -11.31 10.03 7.56
CA SER A 239 -12.32 8.99 7.78
C SER A 239 -12.03 8.15 9.03
N PRO A 240 -13.00 7.97 9.93
CA PRO A 240 -12.87 7.06 11.06
C PRO A 240 -12.77 5.59 10.64
N ARG A 241 -12.99 5.26 9.37
CA ARG A 241 -12.75 3.92 8.82
C ARG A 241 -11.29 3.68 8.45
N SER A 242 -10.48 4.73 8.38
CA SER A 242 -9.03 4.61 8.21
C SER A 242 -8.39 4.12 9.52
N ARG A 243 -7.74 2.96 9.48
CA ARG A 243 -7.04 2.40 10.65
C ARG A 243 -5.99 3.35 11.22
N ASN A 244 -5.23 4.01 10.35
CA ASN A 244 -4.20 4.95 10.78
C ASN A 244 -4.80 6.20 11.44
N TYR A 245 -5.84 6.78 10.83
CA TYR A 245 -6.54 7.92 11.42
C TYR A 245 -7.16 7.57 12.78
N SER A 246 -7.94 6.47 12.86
CA SER A 246 -8.57 6.04 14.11
C SER A 246 -7.55 5.71 15.20
N HIS A 247 -6.40 5.13 14.84
CA HIS A 247 -5.31 4.90 15.77
C HIS A 247 -4.71 6.23 16.26
N GLY A 248 -4.52 7.22 15.38
CA GLY A 248 -4.10 8.57 15.75
C GLY A 248 -5.07 9.20 16.77
N VAL A 249 -6.38 9.12 16.52
CA VAL A 249 -7.40 9.59 17.46
C VAL A 249 -7.25 8.91 18.83
N SER A 250 -7.02 7.60 18.86
CA SER A 250 -6.82 6.86 20.11
C SER A 250 -5.57 7.31 20.87
N ILE A 251 -4.47 7.60 20.16
CA ILE A 251 -3.24 8.14 20.76
C ILE A 251 -3.53 9.52 21.38
N GLY A 252 -4.16 10.43 20.62
CA GLY A 252 -4.48 11.77 21.10
C GLY A 252 -5.39 11.77 22.33
N ARG A 253 -6.32 10.83 22.42
CA ARG A 253 -7.21 10.63 23.57
C ARG A 253 -6.57 9.89 24.75
N GLY A 254 -5.36 9.37 24.60
CA GLY A 254 -4.72 8.54 25.62
C GLY A 254 -5.37 7.17 25.83
N THR A 255 -6.12 6.67 24.83
CA THR A 255 -6.83 5.38 24.87
C THR A 255 -6.22 4.32 23.96
N SER A 256 -5.04 4.60 23.39
CA SER A 256 -4.37 3.70 22.45
C SER A 256 -3.87 2.43 23.13
N GLU A 257 -4.18 1.27 22.54
CA GLU A 257 -3.54 0.02 22.92
C GLU A 257 -2.17 -0.12 22.23
N PRO A 258 -1.15 -0.69 22.93
CA PRO A 258 0.21 -0.81 22.39
C PRO A 258 0.31 -1.58 21.07
N ASP A 259 -0.54 -2.59 20.88
CA ASP A 259 -0.48 -3.56 19.78
C ASP A 259 -1.45 -3.25 18.60
N ALA A 260 -2.02 -2.06 18.55
CA ALA A 260 -2.91 -1.69 17.46
C ALA A 260 -2.21 -1.74 16.10
N LEU A 261 -2.76 -2.55 15.17
CA LEU A 261 -2.25 -2.76 13.81
C LEU A 261 -2.48 -1.50 12.93
N ALA A 262 -1.62 -0.52 13.09
CA ALA A 262 -1.60 0.67 12.22
C ALA A 262 -0.24 0.77 11.51
N GLU A 263 -0.23 0.58 10.20
CA GLU A 263 1.00 0.64 9.38
C GLU A 263 1.73 1.98 9.53
N GLY A 264 0.98 3.09 9.65
CA GLY A 264 1.53 4.43 9.82
C GLY A 264 2.40 4.58 11.06
N ARG A 265 2.08 3.89 12.16
CA ARG A 265 2.89 3.95 13.38
C ARG A 265 4.28 3.34 13.19
N HIS A 266 4.35 2.15 12.59
CA HIS A 266 5.63 1.49 12.30
C HIS A 266 6.39 2.25 11.22
N SER A 267 5.69 2.73 10.19
CA SER A 267 6.31 3.46 9.08
C SER A 267 6.83 4.84 9.49
N ALA A 268 6.23 5.53 10.50
CA ALA A 268 6.64 6.88 10.86
C ALA A 268 8.10 6.96 11.31
N SER A 269 8.54 6.06 12.20
CA SER A 269 9.92 6.04 12.68
C SER A 269 10.90 5.62 11.58
N SER A 270 10.57 4.56 10.82
CA SER A 270 11.40 4.07 9.71
C SER A 270 11.52 5.11 8.61
N PHE A 271 10.43 5.83 8.30
CA PHE A 271 10.42 6.90 7.30
C PHE A 271 11.32 8.07 7.71
N VAL A 272 11.22 8.54 8.97
CA VAL A 272 12.11 9.60 9.49
C VAL A 272 13.58 9.14 9.49
N SER A 273 13.86 7.89 9.87
CA SER A 273 15.23 7.35 9.81
C SER A 273 15.77 7.35 8.39
N MET A 274 14.99 6.89 7.42
CA MET A 274 15.34 6.93 6.00
C MET A 274 15.59 8.37 5.51
N LEU A 275 14.74 9.35 5.89
CA LEU A 275 14.94 10.74 5.52
C LEU A 275 16.29 11.28 6.04
N ARG A 276 16.63 10.97 7.30
CA ARG A 276 17.91 11.37 7.89
C ARG A 276 19.12 10.73 7.21
N GLU A 277 19.05 9.45 6.88
CA GLU A 277 20.10 8.74 6.13
C GLU A 277 20.33 9.35 4.75
N GLN A 278 19.26 9.84 4.11
CA GLN A 278 19.31 10.53 2.81
C GLN A 278 19.58 12.05 2.94
N GLN A 279 19.83 12.54 4.16
CA GLN A 279 20.08 13.98 4.44
C GLN A 279 18.91 14.87 3.99
N ILE A 280 17.69 14.39 4.18
CA ILE A 280 16.45 15.11 3.89
C ILE A 280 15.84 15.58 5.22
N ASP A 281 15.87 16.86 5.46
CA ASP A 281 15.24 17.45 6.62
C ASP A 281 13.73 17.63 6.38
N SER A 282 12.91 17.19 7.33
CA SER A 282 11.48 17.45 7.36
C SER A 282 10.97 17.51 8.79
N ASP A 283 10.89 18.71 9.30
CA ASP A 283 10.34 18.98 10.64
C ASP A 283 8.90 18.44 10.77
N TYR A 284 8.16 18.44 9.68
CA TYR A 284 6.80 17.92 9.64
C TYR A 284 6.73 16.42 10.00
N PHE A 285 7.49 15.55 9.31
CA PHE A 285 7.48 14.12 9.59
C PHE A 285 8.16 13.78 10.91
N GLU A 286 9.21 14.52 11.30
CA GLU A 286 9.83 14.39 12.62
C GLU A 286 8.85 14.73 13.74
N THR A 287 8.07 15.80 13.57
CA THR A 287 7.06 16.21 14.55
C THR A 287 5.99 15.13 14.68
N ILE A 288 5.50 14.53 13.60
CA ILE A 288 4.55 13.42 13.68
C ILE A 288 5.16 12.27 14.49
N ALA A 289 6.37 11.83 14.16
CA ALA A 289 7.02 10.71 14.86
C ALA A 289 7.19 10.97 16.36
N ARG A 290 7.59 12.19 16.75
CA ARG A 290 7.72 12.60 18.16
C ARG A 290 6.37 12.71 18.86
N SER A 291 5.33 13.12 18.14
CA SER A 291 3.98 13.27 18.68
C SER A 291 3.33 11.94 19.04
N LEU A 292 3.83 10.82 18.57
CA LEU A 292 3.35 9.50 19.00
C LEU A 292 3.64 9.21 20.47
N ALA A 293 4.68 9.82 21.03
CA ALA A 293 5.01 9.73 22.45
C ALA A 293 4.50 10.95 23.26
N ASN A 294 4.38 12.11 22.63
CA ASN A 294 3.87 13.34 23.23
C ASN A 294 2.89 14.04 22.28
N PRO A 295 1.60 13.73 22.34
CA PRO A 295 0.58 14.21 21.41
C PRO A 295 0.54 15.74 21.23
N ALA A 296 0.81 16.52 22.27
CA ALA A 296 0.77 17.99 22.20
C ALA A 296 1.77 18.60 21.20
N LEU A 297 2.84 17.86 20.86
CA LEU A 297 3.83 18.35 19.89
C LEU A 297 3.25 18.51 18.47
N ILE A 298 2.11 17.87 18.15
CA ILE A 298 1.54 17.94 16.80
C ILE A 298 1.13 19.37 16.41
N GLU A 299 0.82 20.23 17.37
CA GLU A 299 0.49 21.65 17.14
C GLU A 299 1.63 22.39 16.43
N THR A 300 2.89 22.01 16.70
CA THR A 300 4.07 22.67 16.13
C THR A 300 4.33 22.25 14.68
N SER A 301 3.62 21.28 14.15
CA SER A 301 3.80 20.79 12.79
C SER A 301 3.40 21.78 11.68
N LEU A 302 2.67 22.85 12.03
CA LEU A 302 2.25 23.90 11.09
C LEU A 302 3.11 25.17 11.18
N VAL A 303 4.06 25.23 12.12
CA VAL A 303 5.01 26.35 12.32
C VAL A 303 6.36 26.07 11.62
#